data_fcd6f6e3a9280c723c99e629e94d8252
#
_entry.id   fcd6f6e3a9280c723c99e629e94d8252
#
_cell.length_a   1.000
_cell.length_b   1.000
_cell.length_c   1.000
_cell.angle_alpha   90.00
_cell.angle_beta   90.00
_cell.angle_gamma   90.00
#
_symmetry.space_group_name_H-M   'P 1'
#
loop_
_entity.id
_entity.type
_entity.pdbx_description
1 polymer ?
#
loop_
_entity_poly.entity_id
_entity_poly.type
_entity_poly.pdbx_seq_one_letter_code
_entity_poly.pdbx_strand_id
1 'polypeptide(L)'
;MNKTIAVAGLGYVGLSMATLLAQNNHVLAVDVSKERVDAVNNRRSPIRDEYIEKFFAERTLDLHATTDARTAYESADFVVIAVPTNYDPKKNFFDTSAVNSVIETVLQVGSQAQMIIKSTIPVGFVAAAREEIGRAHV
;
A
#
# COMPACT_ATOMS: atom_id res chain seq x y z
N MET A 1 -10.40 -3.19 -15.96
CA MET A 1 -9.17 -2.62 -16.53
C MET A 1 -7.96 -3.25 -15.90
N ASN A 2 -6.96 -3.54 -16.70
CA ASN A 2 -5.81 -4.30 -16.23
C ASN A 2 -4.62 -3.39 -15.95
N LYS A 3 -4.63 -2.77 -14.78
CA LYS A 3 -3.54 -1.90 -14.31
C LYS A 3 -2.63 -2.66 -13.36
N THR A 4 -1.40 -2.19 -13.22
CA THR A 4 -0.48 -2.67 -12.19
C THR A 4 -0.54 -1.72 -11.01
N ILE A 5 -0.95 -2.25 -9.87
CA ILE A 5 -1.17 -1.46 -8.66
C ILE A 5 -0.33 -2.03 -7.52
N ALA A 6 0.53 -1.21 -6.95
CA ALA A 6 1.27 -1.59 -5.74
C ALA A 6 0.48 -1.08 -4.53
N VAL A 7 0.31 -1.93 -3.52
CA VAL A 7 -0.34 -1.55 -2.27
C VAL A 7 0.69 -1.67 -1.16
N ALA A 8 1.03 -0.57 -0.55
CA ALA A 8 2.01 -0.52 0.54
C ALA A 8 1.29 -0.67 1.88
N GLY A 9 1.57 -1.77 2.57
CA GLY A 9 0.97 -2.12 3.85
C GLY A 9 -0.12 -3.17 3.72
N LEU A 10 0.00 -4.24 4.51
CA LEU A 10 -0.95 -5.35 4.55
C LEU A 10 -1.71 -5.42 5.88
N GLY A 11 -2.00 -4.25 6.46
CA GLY A 11 -2.97 -4.12 7.52
C GLY A 11 -4.39 -4.21 6.96
N TYR A 12 -5.38 -3.88 7.76
CA TYR A 12 -6.79 -4.02 7.36
C TYR A 12 -7.11 -3.25 6.06
N VAL A 13 -6.75 -1.98 6.00
CA VAL A 13 -7.07 -1.13 4.85
C VAL A 13 -6.33 -1.60 3.59
N GLY A 14 -5.03 -1.82 3.69
CA GLY A 14 -4.21 -2.24 2.55
C GLY A 14 -4.63 -3.59 2.00
N LEU A 15 -4.87 -4.56 2.88
CA LEU A 15 -5.28 -5.90 2.47
C LEU A 15 -6.67 -5.88 1.84
N SER A 16 -7.61 -5.10 2.38
CA SER A 16 -8.95 -4.94 1.80
C SER A 16 -8.88 -4.33 0.40
N MET A 17 -8.10 -3.27 0.24
CA MET A 17 -7.90 -2.62 -1.06
C MET A 17 -7.24 -3.58 -2.07
N ALA A 18 -6.19 -4.28 -1.64
CA ALA A 18 -5.49 -5.22 -2.50
C ALA A 18 -6.41 -6.34 -3.00
N THR A 19 -7.22 -6.87 -2.11
CA THR A 19 -8.18 -7.94 -2.43
C THR A 19 -9.21 -7.48 -3.45
N LEU A 20 -9.80 -6.30 -3.25
CA LEU A 20 -10.79 -5.76 -4.16
C LEU A 20 -10.19 -5.44 -5.54
N LEU A 21 -9.03 -4.81 -5.56
CA LEU A 21 -8.39 -4.39 -6.81
C LEU A 21 -7.87 -5.58 -7.63
N ALA A 22 -7.44 -6.64 -6.96
CA ALA A 22 -6.87 -7.83 -7.60
C ALA A 22 -7.88 -8.64 -8.41
N GLN A 23 -9.16 -8.36 -8.28
CA GLN A 23 -10.19 -9.02 -9.11
C GLN A 23 -10.10 -8.60 -10.58
N ASN A 24 -9.63 -7.39 -10.85
CA ASN A 24 -9.60 -6.81 -12.20
C ASN A 24 -8.25 -6.20 -12.59
N ASN A 25 -7.28 -6.24 -11.70
CA ASN A 25 -5.96 -5.62 -11.90
C ASN A 25 -4.85 -6.52 -11.38
N HIS A 26 -3.64 -6.28 -11.86
CA HIS A 26 -2.44 -6.92 -11.32
C HIS A 26 -2.01 -6.16 -10.07
N VAL A 27 -2.06 -6.79 -8.90
CA VAL A 27 -1.75 -6.16 -7.62
C VAL A 27 -0.51 -6.75 -7.00
N LEU A 28 0.42 -5.86 -6.62
CA LEU A 28 1.63 -6.20 -5.89
C LEU A 28 1.51 -5.59 -4.48
N ALA A 29 1.28 -6.43 -3.49
CA ALA A 29 1.16 -5.98 -2.11
C ALA A 29 2.53 -6.01 -1.43
N VAL A 30 2.87 -4.93 -0.75
CA VAL A 30 4.19 -4.75 -0.14
C VAL A 30 4.03 -4.62 1.38
N ASP A 31 4.77 -5.40 2.12
CA ASP A 31 4.83 -5.27 3.59
C ASP A 31 6.22 -5.65 4.07
N VAL A 32 6.65 -5.07 5.19
CA VAL A 32 7.93 -5.41 5.81
C VAL A 32 7.88 -6.75 6.52
N SER A 33 6.69 -7.24 6.84
CA SER A 33 6.47 -8.52 7.52
C SER A 33 6.44 -9.67 6.52
N LYS A 34 7.49 -10.49 6.53
CA LYS A 34 7.55 -11.68 5.70
C LYS A 34 6.40 -12.66 6.02
N GLU A 35 5.99 -12.73 7.28
CA GLU A 35 4.88 -13.58 7.71
C GLU A 35 3.57 -13.19 7.02
N ARG A 36 3.27 -11.90 6.95
CA ARG A 36 2.08 -11.40 6.25
C ARG A 36 2.17 -11.65 4.75
N VAL A 37 3.33 -11.40 4.18
CA VAL A 37 3.60 -11.63 2.75
C VAL A 37 3.36 -13.10 2.40
N ASP A 38 3.93 -14.01 3.16
CA ASP A 38 3.77 -15.45 2.93
C ASP A 38 2.31 -15.90 3.09
N ALA A 39 1.61 -15.36 4.09
CA ALA A 39 0.19 -15.68 4.30
C ALA A 39 -0.64 -15.29 3.07
N VAL A 40 -0.47 -14.08 2.56
CA VAL A 40 -1.21 -13.59 1.39
C VAL A 40 -0.89 -14.44 0.14
N ASN A 41 0.37 -14.76 -0.09
CA ASN A 41 0.77 -15.59 -1.23
C ASN A 41 0.20 -17.00 -1.15
N ASN A 42 -0.06 -17.50 0.05
CA ASN A 42 -0.71 -18.80 0.28
C ASN A 42 -2.23 -18.67 0.41
N ARG A 43 -2.78 -17.51 0.10
CA ARG A 43 -4.22 -17.20 0.19
C ARG A 43 -4.78 -17.43 1.59
N ARG A 44 -3.99 -17.07 2.60
CA ARG A 44 -4.42 -17.03 4.00
C ARG A 44 -4.43 -15.58 4.44
N SER A 45 -5.54 -15.15 5.03
CA SER A 45 -5.65 -13.78 5.52
C SER A 45 -4.77 -13.61 6.79
N PRO A 46 -3.84 -12.63 6.80
CA PRO A 46 -3.07 -12.33 8.00
C PRO A 46 -3.89 -11.62 9.08
N ILE A 47 -5.09 -11.17 8.73
CA ILE A 47 -6.04 -10.57 9.67
C ILE A 47 -7.36 -11.34 9.61
N ARG A 48 -8.08 -11.34 10.72
CA ARG A 48 -9.37 -12.05 10.81
C ARG A 48 -10.47 -11.18 10.20
N ASP A 49 -10.81 -11.44 8.94
CA ASP A 49 -11.84 -10.72 8.20
C ASP A 49 -12.58 -11.69 7.27
N GLU A 50 -13.87 -11.86 7.49
CA GLU A 50 -14.70 -12.81 6.74
C GLU A 50 -14.75 -12.52 5.25
N TYR A 51 -14.79 -11.23 4.86
CA TYR A 51 -14.85 -10.85 3.46
C TYR A 51 -13.54 -11.18 2.74
N ILE A 52 -12.41 -10.89 3.37
CA ILE A 52 -11.09 -11.19 2.80
C ILE A 52 -10.92 -12.70 2.65
N GLU A 53 -11.26 -13.47 3.69
CA GLU A 53 -11.16 -14.92 3.67
C GLU A 53 -12.06 -15.53 2.60
N LYS A 54 -13.26 -14.99 2.44
CA LYS A 54 -14.20 -15.41 1.40
C LYS A 54 -13.67 -15.15 -0.01
N PHE A 55 -13.14 -13.95 -0.25
CA PHE A 55 -12.54 -13.60 -1.55
C PHE A 55 -11.35 -14.49 -1.87
N PHE A 56 -10.51 -14.80 -0.88
CA PHE A 56 -9.36 -15.68 -1.07
C PHE A 56 -9.78 -17.10 -1.43
N ALA A 57 -10.89 -17.56 -0.88
CA ALA A 57 -11.41 -18.91 -1.13
C ALA A 57 -12.19 -19.03 -2.44
N GLU A 58 -12.95 -17.99 -2.82
CA GLU A 58 -13.92 -18.07 -3.91
C GLU A 58 -13.53 -17.33 -5.18
N ARG A 59 -12.62 -16.35 -5.10
CA ARG A 59 -12.26 -15.50 -6.23
C ARG A 59 -10.87 -15.82 -6.76
N THR A 60 -10.73 -15.68 -8.07
CA THR A 60 -9.41 -15.68 -8.69
C THR A 60 -8.85 -14.27 -8.58
N LEU A 61 -7.72 -14.15 -7.89
CA LEU A 61 -7.08 -12.86 -7.62
C LEU A 61 -5.69 -12.83 -8.24
N ASP A 62 -5.41 -11.79 -9.01
CA ASP A 62 -4.06 -11.52 -9.50
C ASP A 62 -3.33 -10.69 -8.44
N LEU A 63 -3.01 -11.35 -7.34
CA LEU A 63 -2.43 -10.75 -6.14
C LEU A 63 -1.15 -11.47 -5.75
N HIS A 64 -0.07 -10.71 -5.70
CA HIS A 64 1.24 -11.17 -5.26
C HIS A 64 1.75 -10.26 -4.16
N ALA A 65 2.24 -10.84 -3.08
CA ALA A 65 2.82 -10.08 -1.98
C ALA A 65 4.33 -10.22 -1.99
N THR A 66 5.03 -9.17 -1.58
CA THR A 66 6.49 -9.15 -1.54
C THR A 66 7.01 -8.22 -0.45
N THR A 67 8.21 -8.50 0.04
CA THR A 67 8.95 -7.56 0.88
C THR A 67 9.82 -6.62 0.05
N ASP A 68 9.93 -6.86 -1.26
CA ASP A 68 10.73 -6.04 -2.17
C ASP A 68 9.92 -4.86 -2.70
N ALA A 69 9.93 -3.77 -1.95
CA ALA A 69 9.20 -2.55 -2.28
C ALA A 69 9.67 -1.91 -3.59
N ARG A 70 10.98 -1.89 -3.81
CA ARG A 70 11.57 -1.21 -4.97
C ARG A 70 11.07 -1.80 -6.29
N THR A 71 11.10 -3.12 -6.42
CA THR A 71 10.63 -3.80 -7.61
C THR A 71 9.13 -3.59 -7.84
N ALA A 72 8.35 -3.65 -6.75
CA ALA A 72 6.90 -3.46 -6.84
C ALA A 72 6.54 -2.05 -7.32
N TYR A 73 7.18 -1.03 -6.77
CA TYR A 73 6.87 0.36 -7.12
C TYR A 73 7.35 0.74 -8.51
N GLU A 74 8.47 0.17 -8.95
CA GLU A 74 9.05 0.45 -10.26
C GLU A 74 8.09 0.13 -11.40
N SER A 75 7.35 -0.96 -11.30
CA SER A 75 6.44 -1.43 -12.34
C SER A 75 5.01 -0.93 -12.19
N ALA A 76 4.68 -0.23 -11.11
CA ALA A 76 3.31 0.15 -10.81
C ALA A 76 2.82 1.37 -11.61
N ASP A 77 1.55 1.34 -11.99
CA ASP A 77 0.82 2.49 -12.51
C ASP A 77 0.27 3.35 -11.37
N PHE A 78 -0.10 2.69 -10.27
CA PHE A 78 -0.58 3.35 -9.05
C PHE A 78 0.10 2.73 -7.84
N VAL A 79 0.40 3.57 -6.84
CA VAL A 79 0.89 3.11 -5.54
C VAL A 79 -0.11 3.58 -4.49
N VAL A 80 -0.82 2.64 -3.88
CA VAL A 80 -1.75 2.92 -2.77
C VAL A 80 -0.98 2.80 -1.47
N ILE A 81 -0.91 3.87 -0.71
CA ILE A 81 -0.16 3.93 0.55
C ILE A 81 -1.13 3.71 1.71
N ALA A 82 -1.04 2.55 2.35
CA ALA A 82 -1.90 2.15 3.46
C ALA A 82 -1.08 1.63 4.65
N VAL A 83 0.14 2.13 4.79
CA VAL A 83 1.01 1.80 5.92
C VAL A 83 0.48 2.46 7.21
N PRO A 84 0.76 1.87 8.39
CA PRO A 84 0.28 2.46 9.64
C PRO A 84 0.91 3.82 9.92
N THR A 85 0.10 4.70 10.51
CA THR A 85 0.55 5.96 11.09
C THR A 85 0.16 5.93 12.56
N ASN A 86 1.11 6.20 13.45
CA ASN A 86 0.85 6.21 14.88
C ASN A 86 0.60 7.65 15.36
N TYR A 87 -0.45 7.83 16.15
CA TYR A 87 -0.75 9.11 16.76
C TYR A 87 -0.31 9.11 18.22
N ASP A 88 0.51 10.10 18.59
CA ASP A 88 0.94 10.30 19.96
C ASP A 88 0.09 11.44 20.58
N PRO A 89 -0.88 11.12 21.46
CA PRO A 89 -1.74 12.14 22.04
C PRO A 89 -1.01 13.09 22.99
N LYS A 90 0.13 12.68 23.56
CA LYS A 90 0.93 13.53 24.45
C LYS A 90 1.64 14.63 23.66
N LYS A 91 2.09 14.32 22.46
CA LYS A 91 2.80 15.26 21.58
C LYS A 91 1.87 15.89 20.54
N ASN A 92 0.62 15.46 20.48
CA ASN A 92 -0.34 15.85 19.45
C ASN A 92 0.27 15.70 18.04
N PHE A 93 0.81 14.50 17.78
CA PHE A 93 1.66 14.26 16.63
C PHE A 93 1.29 12.94 15.95
N PHE A 94 1.17 12.98 14.62
CA PHE A 94 1.08 11.79 13.79
C PHE A 94 2.47 11.41 13.28
N ASP A 95 2.88 10.18 13.52
CA ASP A 95 4.12 9.66 12.96
C ASP A 95 3.89 9.23 11.51
N THR A 96 4.33 10.05 10.59
CA THR A 96 4.19 9.81 9.14
C THR A 96 5.44 9.19 8.52
N SER A 97 6.40 8.72 9.32
CA SER A 97 7.67 8.22 8.81
C SER A 97 7.51 7.06 7.83
N ALA A 98 6.57 6.14 8.07
CA ALA A 98 6.30 5.03 7.15
C ALA A 98 5.74 5.52 5.81
N VAL A 99 4.85 6.50 5.82
CA VAL A 99 4.31 7.13 4.60
C VAL A 99 5.42 7.81 3.82
N ASN A 100 6.25 8.61 4.49
CA ASN A 100 7.38 9.29 3.88
C ASN A 100 8.37 8.30 3.27
N SER A 101 8.62 7.18 3.94
CA SER A 101 9.51 6.12 3.44
C SER A 101 8.99 5.54 2.13
N VAL A 102 7.68 5.32 2.00
CA VAL A 102 7.08 4.83 0.75
C VAL A 102 7.27 5.86 -0.37
N ILE A 103 6.96 7.12 -0.09
CA ILE A 103 7.11 8.21 -1.08
C ILE A 103 8.56 8.30 -1.56
N GLU A 104 9.51 8.28 -0.65
CA GLU A 104 10.94 8.33 -0.99
C GLU A 104 11.36 7.15 -1.86
N THR A 105 10.91 5.94 -1.54
CA THR A 105 11.23 4.76 -2.32
C THR A 105 10.68 4.86 -3.74
N VAL A 106 9.44 5.33 -3.90
CA VAL A 106 8.82 5.55 -5.22
C VAL A 106 9.66 6.52 -6.04
N LEU A 107 10.12 7.60 -5.43
CA LEU A 107 10.96 8.60 -6.11
C LEU A 107 12.34 8.04 -6.47
N GLN A 108 12.95 7.29 -5.57
CA GLN A 108 14.28 6.70 -5.78
C GLN A 108 14.32 5.72 -6.95
N VAL A 109 13.27 4.93 -7.14
CA VAL A 109 13.20 3.98 -8.25
C VAL A 109 12.78 4.62 -9.56
N GLY A 110 12.49 5.93 -9.56
CA GLY A 110 12.07 6.65 -10.74
C GLY A 110 10.68 6.29 -11.24
N SER A 111 9.82 5.78 -10.38
CA SER A 111 8.46 5.40 -10.74
C SER A 111 7.63 6.61 -11.15
N GLN A 112 6.83 6.46 -12.19
CA GLN A 112 5.87 7.47 -12.64
C GLN A 112 4.48 7.21 -12.07
N ALA A 113 4.36 6.29 -11.12
CA ALA A 113 3.09 5.93 -10.51
C ALA A 113 2.41 7.11 -9.84
N GLN A 114 1.09 7.16 -9.95
CA GLN A 114 0.25 8.07 -9.16
C GLN A 114 0.16 7.50 -7.75
N MET A 115 0.54 8.28 -6.75
CA MET A 115 0.46 7.86 -5.35
C MET A 115 -0.88 8.25 -4.74
N ILE A 116 -1.50 7.31 -4.06
CA ILE A 116 -2.80 7.50 -3.38
C ILE A 116 -2.61 7.17 -1.90
N ILE A 117 -2.79 8.16 -1.04
CA ILE A 117 -2.59 7.99 0.41
C ILE A 117 -3.91 7.61 1.06
N LYS A 118 -3.96 6.41 1.62
CA LYS A 118 -5.09 5.91 2.41
C LYS A 118 -4.78 5.86 3.90
N SER A 119 -3.52 6.09 4.29
CA SER A 119 -3.13 6.20 5.69
C SER A 119 -3.71 7.47 6.31
N THR A 120 -3.93 7.45 7.63
CA THR A 120 -4.33 8.65 8.37
C THR A 120 -3.14 9.60 8.43
N ILE A 121 -3.31 10.83 7.97
CA ILE A 121 -2.26 11.84 7.88
C ILE A 121 -2.74 13.17 8.46
N PRO A 122 -1.81 14.02 8.92
CA PRO A 122 -2.20 15.33 9.42
C PRO A 122 -2.70 16.26 8.31
N VAL A 123 -3.47 17.28 8.70
CA VAL A 123 -3.97 18.28 7.76
C VAL A 123 -2.80 18.98 7.06
N GLY A 124 -2.90 19.12 5.76
CA GLY A 124 -1.87 19.76 4.94
C GLY A 124 -0.74 18.85 4.48
N PHE A 125 -0.73 17.58 4.91
CA PHE A 125 0.34 16.64 4.54
C PHE A 125 0.45 16.46 3.03
N VAL A 126 -0.66 16.24 2.34
CA VAL A 126 -0.66 15.99 0.89
C VAL A 126 -0.12 17.20 0.13
N ALA A 127 -0.55 18.41 0.53
CA ALA A 127 -0.07 19.64 -0.08
C ALA A 127 1.44 19.82 0.10
N ALA A 128 1.94 19.56 1.31
CA ALA A 128 3.38 19.64 1.60
C ALA A 128 4.17 18.60 0.82
N ALA A 129 3.65 17.37 0.72
CA ALA A 129 4.30 16.29 -0.04
C ALA A 129 4.39 16.62 -1.54
N ARG A 130 3.32 17.17 -2.11
CA ARG A 130 3.31 17.61 -3.52
C ARG A 130 4.34 18.69 -3.78
N GLU A 131 4.46 19.64 -2.88
CA GLU A 131 5.42 20.73 -2.98
C GLU A 131 6.86 20.22 -2.93
N GLU A 132 7.14 19.31 -1.98
CA GLU A 132 8.45 18.67 -1.82
C GLU A 132 8.85 17.88 -3.07
N ILE A 133 7.91 17.13 -3.65
CA ILE A 133 8.14 16.34 -4.86
C ILE A 133 8.27 17.24 -6.10
N GLY A 134 7.67 18.43 -6.07
CA GLY A 134 7.61 19.33 -7.21
C GLY A 134 6.67 18.90 -8.32
N ARG A 135 5.79 17.93 -8.04
CA ARG A 135 4.80 17.39 -9.00
C ARG A 135 3.56 16.91 -8.27
N ALA A 136 2.46 16.80 -9.02
CA ALA A 136 1.18 16.32 -8.49
C ALA A 136 1.06 14.78 -8.61
N HIS A 137 1.99 14.03 -8.01
CA HIS A 137 1.98 12.56 -8.02
C HIS A 137 1.18 11.95 -6.86
N VAL A 138 0.69 12.78 -5.96
CA VAL A 138 -0.03 12.34 -4.76
C VAL A 138 -1.49 12.76 -4.83
#